data_73aa075bd143a7bc33d1dd44d23bc9e2
#
_entry.id   73aa075bd143a7bc33d1dd44d23bc9e2
#
_cell.length_a   1.000
_cell.length_b   1.000
_cell.length_c   1.000
_cell.angle_alpha   90.00
_cell.angle_beta   90.00
_cell.angle_gamma   90.00
#
_symmetry.space_group_name_H-M   'P 1'
#
loop_
_entity.id
_entity.type
_entity.pdbx_description
1 polymer ?
#
loop_
_entity_poly.entity_id
_entity_poly.type
_entity_poly.pdbx_seq_one_letter_code
_entity_poly.pdbx_strand_id
1 'polypeptide(L)'
;ADPFALLTVDETALVATPLHGVASHLFELSLGSNSRGTVGTGVGQSYRDALKYPELALRVGDLLAPDLRDRLYAVRDCIANYVWPVLLDAEFLREDSADVRYELELLRDDGFVEYIARRFREAGKLAHIVPHDYLAETILRKEGVAVIESSHGVLTDNVHGFTPHTSAIRTLPKQSRQLLDDAGYTGQVVNLGVTRAYAVRHGAGPFPTGDTTRGRHLHPGSESQDNRYQGQVRAGALDGVLLRYAINVCGGPTAFDGLAVTWFDQIKRDGEWLLCDRYGGELDPAAFTPQGELRVRQEPTEAQQALLTAAL
;
A
#
# COMPACT_ATOMS: atom_id res chain seq x y z
N ALA A 1 4.85 22.17 -18.92
CA ALA A 1 4.85 22.70 -17.54
C ALA A 1 5.79 21.85 -16.71
N ASP A 2 6.55 22.47 -15.82
CA ASP A 2 7.39 21.78 -14.87
C ASP A 2 6.48 21.13 -13.79
N PRO A 3 6.45 19.79 -13.67
CA PRO A 3 5.59 19.13 -12.70
C PRO A 3 5.98 19.46 -11.25
N PHE A 4 7.24 19.78 -10.98
CA PHE A 4 7.71 20.17 -9.65
C PHE A 4 7.23 21.55 -9.21
N ALA A 5 6.86 22.43 -10.14
CA ALA A 5 6.32 23.76 -9.82
C ALA A 5 4.97 23.72 -9.07
N LEU A 6 4.25 22.60 -9.17
CA LEU A 6 2.94 22.40 -8.54
C LEU A 6 2.99 21.40 -7.36
N LEU A 7 4.16 20.77 -7.12
CA LEU A 7 4.32 19.77 -6.08
C LEU A 7 4.88 20.40 -4.81
N THR A 8 4.10 20.34 -3.73
CA THR A 8 4.60 20.61 -2.37
C THR A 8 4.64 19.31 -1.58
N VAL A 9 5.65 19.15 -0.74
CA VAL A 9 5.83 17.96 0.10
C VAL A 9 6.08 18.40 1.53
N ASP A 10 5.29 17.86 2.46
CA ASP A 10 5.44 18.10 3.90
C ASP A 10 6.82 17.63 4.37
N GLU A 11 7.55 18.50 5.10
CA GLU A 11 8.89 18.20 5.62
C GLU A 11 8.91 16.98 6.55
N THR A 12 7.78 16.67 7.21
CA THR A 12 7.65 15.55 8.14
C THR A 12 7.30 14.23 7.43
N ALA A 13 6.98 14.26 6.13
CA ALA A 13 6.66 13.05 5.37
C ALA A 13 7.81 12.05 5.40
N LEU A 14 7.48 10.77 5.64
CA LEU A 14 8.45 9.69 5.73
C LEU A 14 9.04 9.37 4.34
N VAL A 15 10.35 9.19 4.28
CA VAL A 15 11.06 8.81 3.05
C VAL A 15 11.34 7.31 3.05
N ALA A 16 10.76 6.59 2.07
CA ALA A 16 11.19 5.24 1.75
C ALA A 16 12.46 5.29 0.92
N THR A 17 13.54 4.68 1.42
CA THR A 17 14.81 4.62 0.70
C THR A 17 14.92 3.34 -0.13
N PRO A 18 15.76 3.31 -1.18
CA PRO A 18 16.12 2.07 -1.86
C PRO A 18 16.68 0.98 -0.93
N LEU A 19 17.28 1.34 0.21
CA LEU A 19 17.75 0.40 1.23
C LEU A 19 16.58 -0.35 1.88
N HIS A 20 15.46 0.33 2.15
CA HIS A 20 14.22 -0.33 2.60
C HIS A 20 13.62 -1.23 1.51
N GLY A 21 13.82 -0.87 0.23
CA GLY A 21 13.49 -1.72 -0.92
C GLY A 21 14.27 -3.04 -0.86
N VAL A 22 15.58 -2.98 -0.70
CA VAL A 22 16.44 -4.15 -0.53
C VAL A 22 15.97 -5.04 0.62
N ALA A 23 15.68 -4.47 1.79
CA ALA A 23 15.12 -5.21 2.92
C ALA A 23 13.80 -5.90 2.58
N SER A 24 12.90 -5.19 1.89
CA SER A 24 11.61 -5.72 1.45
C SER A 24 11.79 -6.90 0.48
N HIS A 25 12.69 -6.80 -0.48
CA HIS A 25 13.02 -7.88 -1.43
C HIS A 25 13.56 -9.11 -0.71
N LEU A 26 14.51 -8.93 0.20
CA LEU A 26 15.10 -10.02 0.97
C LEU A 26 14.06 -10.74 1.83
N PHE A 27 13.13 -10.00 2.46
CA PHE A 27 12.03 -10.61 3.20
C PHE A 27 11.06 -11.38 2.29
N GLU A 28 10.68 -10.85 1.14
CA GLU A 28 9.83 -11.59 0.19
C GLU A 28 10.51 -12.87 -0.31
N LEU A 29 11.80 -12.79 -0.64
CA LEU A 29 12.59 -13.95 -1.04
C LEU A 29 12.68 -14.99 0.08
N SER A 30 12.79 -14.57 1.35
CA SER A 30 12.87 -15.49 2.50
C SER A 30 11.57 -16.25 2.76
N LEU A 31 10.43 -15.72 2.33
CA LEU A 31 9.12 -16.35 2.50
C LEU A 31 8.82 -17.39 1.40
N GLY A 32 9.56 -17.40 0.30
CA GLY A 32 9.37 -18.32 -0.82
C GLY A 32 7.94 -18.34 -1.33
N SER A 33 7.28 -19.50 -1.32
CA SER A 33 5.88 -19.66 -1.75
C SER A 33 4.87 -18.92 -0.86
N ASN A 34 5.26 -18.52 0.33
CA ASN A 34 4.42 -17.78 1.28
C ASN A 34 4.64 -16.27 1.21
N SER A 35 5.21 -15.76 0.10
CA SER A 35 5.45 -14.35 -0.11
C SER A 35 4.17 -13.53 0.08
N ARG A 36 4.32 -12.34 0.66
CA ARG A 36 3.17 -11.44 0.93
C ARG A 36 2.68 -10.74 -0.32
N GLY A 37 3.52 -10.67 -1.35
CA GLY A 37 3.19 -10.04 -2.63
C GLY A 37 3.38 -8.53 -2.61
N THR A 38 4.50 -8.02 -2.06
CA THR A 38 4.79 -6.58 -2.08
C THR A 38 5.39 -6.15 -3.43
N VAL A 39 5.20 -4.88 -3.79
CA VAL A 39 5.87 -4.29 -4.97
C VAL A 39 7.39 -4.18 -4.78
N GLY A 40 7.86 -4.21 -3.53
CA GLY A 40 9.28 -4.12 -3.19
C GLY A 40 9.85 -2.71 -3.11
N THR A 41 9.04 -1.65 -3.18
CA THR A 41 9.51 -0.26 -3.08
C THR A 41 10.01 0.13 -1.68
N GLY A 42 9.80 -0.72 -0.67
CA GLY A 42 10.26 -0.49 0.70
C GLY A 42 9.38 0.43 1.55
N VAL A 43 8.24 0.93 1.03
CA VAL A 43 7.34 1.83 1.79
C VAL A 43 6.87 1.19 3.10
N GLY A 44 6.39 -0.07 3.03
CA GLY A 44 5.96 -0.78 4.24
C GLY A 44 7.10 -1.04 5.22
N GLN A 45 8.32 -1.24 4.72
CA GLN A 45 9.50 -1.45 5.57
C GLN A 45 9.93 -0.15 6.23
N SER A 46 10.00 0.97 5.48
CA SER A 46 10.34 2.28 6.05
C SER A 46 9.35 2.70 7.16
N TYR A 47 8.07 2.38 6.99
CA TYR A 47 7.05 2.65 8.02
C TYR A 47 7.28 1.81 9.28
N ARG A 48 7.54 0.50 9.16
CA ARG A 48 7.86 -0.36 10.30
C ARG A 48 9.13 0.07 11.02
N ASP A 49 10.15 0.43 10.25
CA ASP A 49 11.44 0.87 10.80
C ASP A 49 11.29 2.21 11.52
N ALA A 50 10.50 3.15 10.99
CA ALA A 50 10.21 4.41 11.65
C ALA A 50 9.47 4.25 12.99
N LEU A 51 8.64 3.21 13.13
CA LEU A 51 7.98 2.88 14.40
C LEU A 51 8.94 2.24 15.41
N LYS A 52 9.86 1.41 14.93
CA LYS A 52 10.78 0.64 15.78
C LYS A 52 12.05 1.42 16.14
N TYR A 53 12.53 2.24 15.21
CA TYR A 53 13.76 3.04 15.29
C TYR A 53 13.47 4.48 14.85
N PRO A 54 12.68 5.24 15.62
CA PRO A 54 12.20 6.56 15.21
C PRO A 54 13.35 7.57 14.97
N GLU A 55 14.50 7.38 15.62
CA GLU A 55 15.70 8.19 15.44
C GLU A 55 16.39 8.01 14.08
N LEU A 56 16.13 6.88 13.41
CA LEU A 56 16.63 6.57 12.06
C LEU A 56 15.64 6.91 10.96
N ALA A 57 14.42 7.32 11.31
CA ALA A 57 13.39 7.68 10.35
C ALA A 57 13.82 8.89 9.51
N LEU A 58 14.06 8.65 8.21
CA LEU A 58 14.39 9.71 7.28
C LEU A 58 13.11 10.43 6.83
N ARG A 59 13.08 11.75 6.92
CA ARG A 59 11.96 12.58 6.51
C ARG A 59 12.35 13.49 5.35
N VAL A 60 11.36 14.03 4.66
CA VAL A 60 11.58 14.89 3.49
C VAL A 60 12.43 16.13 3.85
N GLY A 61 12.24 16.71 5.03
CA GLY A 61 13.08 17.80 5.53
C GLY A 61 14.58 17.46 5.65
N ASP A 62 14.90 16.16 5.81
CA ASP A 62 16.29 15.71 5.93
C ASP A 62 17.03 15.63 4.59
N LEU A 63 16.32 15.70 3.45
CA LEU A 63 16.93 15.52 2.12
C LEU A 63 17.98 16.58 1.78
N LEU A 64 17.90 17.75 2.40
CA LEU A 64 18.87 18.84 2.25
C LEU A 64 19.80 18.99 3.45
N ALA A 65 19.65 18.14 4.48
CA ALA A 65 20.49 18.19 5.67
C ALA A 65 21.95 17.85 5.34
N PRO A 66 22.93 18.51 6.00
CA PRO A 66 24.35 18.24 5.77
C PRO A 66 24.72 16.77 6.06
N ASP A 67 24.11 16.17 7.07
CA ASP A 67 24.32 14.82 7.57
C ASP A 67 23.49 13.73 6.88
N LEU A 68 22.75 14.06 5.80
CA LEU A 68 21.93 13.08 5.05
C LEU A 68 22.69 11.78 4.73
N ARG A 69 23.95 11.91 4.32
CA ARG A 69 24.80 10.77 4.00
C ARG A 69 25.01 9.85 5.21
N ASP A 70 25.37 10.43 6.34
CA ASP A 70 25.66 9.68 7.56
C ASP A 70 24.38 9.00 8.11
N ARG A 71 23.23 9.66 7.98
CA ARG A 71 21.91 9.06 8.28
C ARG A 71 21.61 7.87 7.37
N LEU A 72 21.91 7.95 6.08
CA LEU A 72 21.71 6.83 5.15
C LEU A 72 22.62 5.64 5.49
N TYR A 73 23.86 5.87 5.90
CA TYR A 73 24.73 4.81 6.42
C TYR A 73 24.16 4.18 7.69
N ALA A 74 23.64 4.96 8.62
CA ALA A 74 23.00 4.45 9.84
C ALA A 74 21.76 3.61 9.51
N VAL A 75 20.92 4.03 8.55
CA VAL A 75 19.77 3.25 8.06
C VAL A 75 20.23 1.93 7.44
N ARG A 76 21.27 1.95 6.58
CA ARG A 76 21.85 0.75 5.99
C ARG A 76 22.32 -0.25 7.06
N ASP A 77 23.09 0.23 8.02
CA ASP A 77 23.68 -0.60 9.07
C ASP A 77 22.57 -1.20 9.97
N CYS A 78 21.53 -0.44 10.27
CA CYS A 78 20.36 -0.95 10.99
C CYS A 78 19.66 -2.06 10.18
N ILE A 79 19.41 -1.84 8.89
CA ILE A 79 18.80 -2.83 7.99
C ILE A 79 19.66 -4.09 7.94
N ALA A 80 20.96 -3.97 7.74
CA ALA A 80 21.88 -5.11 7.71
C ALA A 80 21.80 -5.92 9.01
N ASN A 81 21.73 -5.27 10.17
CA ASN A 81 21.68 -5.94 11.47
C ASN A 81 20.42 -6.78 11.68
N TYR A 82 19.25 -6.37 11.20
CA TYR A 82 18.02 -7.14 11.40
C TYR A 82 17.71 -8.10 10.24
N VAL A 83 18.23 -7.85 9.04
CA VAL A 83 18.04 -8.74 7.89
C VAL A 83 18.89 -10.01 8.03
N TRP A 84 20.14 -9.91 8.48
CA TRP A 84 21.04 -11.03 8.61
C TRP A 84 20.48 -12.20 9.45
N PRO A 85 19.93 -11.99 10.67
CA PRO A 85 19.35 -13.09 11.44
C PRO A 85 18.21 -13.80 10.72
N VAL A 86 17.34 -13.06 10.03
CA VAL A 86 16.22 -13.65 9.27
C VAL A 86 16.73 -14.52 8.12
N LEU A 87 17.76 -14.06 7.43
CA LEU A 87 18.34 -14.80 6.32
C LEU A 87 19.10 -16.05 6.77
N LEU A 88 19.78 -16.00 7.92
CA LEU A 88 20.53 -17.15 8.46
C LEU A 88 19.61 -18.30 8.83
N ASP A 89 18.36 -18.01 9.28
CA ASP A 89 17.37 -19.02 9.62
C ASP A 89 16.61 -19.53 8.38
N ALA A 90 16.74 -18.86 7.24
CA ALA A 90 16.00 -19.22 6.03
C ALA A 90 16.71 -20.38 5.29
N GLU A 91 15.95 -21.43 5.00
CA GLU A 91 16.41 -22.58 4.25
C GLU A 91 16.93 -22.20 2.84
N PHE A 92 16.43 -21.09 2.31
CA PHE A 92 16.74 -20.60 0.97
C PHE A 92 18.16 -19.98 0.81
N LEU A 93 18.84 -19.57 1.90
CA LEU A 93 20.25 -19.22 1.84
C LEU A 93 21.17 -20.40 1.48
N ARG A 94 20.66 -21.61 1.65
CA ARG A 94 21.35 -22.83 1.24
C ARG A 94 21.27 -23.03 -0.27
N GLU A 95 20.29 -22.44 -0.92
CA GLU A 95 20.20 -22.35 -2.38
C GLU A 95 20.94 -21.10 -2.82
N ASP A 96 21.96 -21.26 -3.65
CA ASP A 96 22.80 -20.18 -4.17
C ASP A 96 22.00 -19.24 -5.12
N SER A 97 21.09 -18.46 -4.52
CA SER A 97 20.21 -17.56 -5.26
C SER A 97 20.97 -16.31 -5.70
N ALA A 98 21.05 -16.09 -7.01
CA ALA A 98 21.64 -14.89 -7.60
C ALA A 98 20.96 -13.60 -7.12
N ASP A 99 19.66 -13.68 -6.84
CA ASP A 99 18.86 -12.54 -6.38
C ASP A 99 19.21 -12.12 -4.98
N VAL A 100 19.33 -13.09 -4.08
CA VAL A 100 19.74 -12.83 -2.69
C VAL A 100 21.14 -12.23 -2.66
N ARG A 101 22.06 -12.77 -3.45
CA ARG A 101 23.42 -12.21 -3.56
C ARG A 101 23.40 -10.77 -4.02
N TYR A 102 22.65 -10.48 -5.08
CA TYR A 102 22.54 -9.11 -5.60
C TYR A 102 22.03 -8.12 -4.54
N GLU A 103 20.96 -8.46 -3.85
CA GLU A 103 20.38 -7.59 -2.80
C GLU A 103 21.35 -7.41 -1.62
N LEU A 104 22.08 -8.45 -1.23
CA LEU A 104 23.09 -8.38 -0.18
C LEU A 104 24.33 -7.57 -0.60
N GLU A 105 24.73 -7.63 -1.87
CA GLU A 105 25.80 -6.79 -2.40
C GLU A 105 25.44 -5.32 -2.35
N LEU A 106 24.19 -4.94 -2.65
CA LEU A 106 23.72 -3.55 -2.51
C LEU A 106 23.82 -3.03 -1.07
N LEU A 107 23.56 -3.87 -0.05
CA LEU A 107 23.74 -3.47 1.35
C LEU A 107 25.20 -3.27 1.76
N ARG A 108 26.14 -3.88 1.03
CA ARG A 108 27.59 -3.78 1.28
C ARG A 108 28.27 -2.71 0.46
N ASP A 109 27.60 -2.22 -0.58
CA ASP A 109 28.18 -1.25 -1.51
C ASP A 109 28.03 0.18 -0.99
N ASP A 110 29.13 0.76 -0.55
CA ASP A 110 29.18 2.18 -0.16
C ASP A 110 28.80 3.10 -1.33
N GLY A 111 29.14 2.71 -2.57
CA GLY A 111 28.77 3.44 -3.79
C GLY A 111 27.27 3.55 -3.98
N PHE A 112 26.51 2.54 -3.55
CA PHE A 112 25.05 2.58 -3.57
C PHE A 112 24.49 3.62 -2.60
N VAL A 113 25.02 3.70 -1.38
CA VAL A 113 24.62 4.73 -0.39
C VAL A 113 24.95 6.13 -0.89
N GLU A 114 26.15 6.33 -1.47
CA GLU A 114 26.57 7.62 -2.05
C GLU A 114 25.67 8.01 -3.23
N TYR A 115 25.27 7.06 -4.06
CA TYR A 115 24.31 7.29 -5.14
C TYR A 115 22.97 7.75 -4.62
N ILE A 116 22.41 7.07 -3.60
CA ILE A 116 21.15 7.44 -2.96
C ILE A 116 21.25 8.87 -2.38
N ALA A 117 22.31 9.17 -1.62
CA ALA A 117 22.49 10.48 -1.02
C ALA A 117 22.51 11.61 -2.06
N ARG A 118 23.19 11.38 -3.18
CA ARG A 118 23.22 12.34 -4.29
C ARG A 118 21.85 12.55 -4.90
N ARG A 119 21.15 11.44 -5.24
CA ARG A 119 19.81 11.50 -5.86
C ARG A 119 18.77 12.15 -4.93
N PHE A 120 18.85 11.89 -3.64
CA PHE A 120 17.97 12.48 -2.65
C PHE A 120 18.19 13.99 -2.50
N ARG A 121 19.45 14.45 -2.48
CA ARG A 121 19.77 15.88 -2.52
C ARG A 121 19.26 16.57 -3.79
N GLU A 122 19.38 15.91 -4.94
CA GLU A 122 18.84 16.43 -6.21
C GLU A 122 17.31 16.55 -6.13
N ALA A 123 16.62 15.51 -5.62
CA ALA A 123 15.17 15.54 -5.44
C ALA A 123 14.74 16.63 -4.44
N GLY A 124 15.44 16.75 -3.32
CA GLY A 124 15.16 17.77 -2.32
C GLY A 124 15.32 19.21 -2.85
N LYS A 125 16.23 19.44 -3.80
CA LYS A 125 16.38 20.75 -4.47
C LYS A 125 15.27 21.06 -5.48
N LEU A 126 14.64 20.03 -6.03
CA LEU A 126 13.55 20.18 -6.99
C LEU A 126 12.19 20.29 -6.31
N ALA A 127 12.02 19.61 -5.18
CA ALA A 127 10.76 19.60 -4.45
C ALA A 127 10.55 20.90 -3.66
N HIS A 128 9.30 21.38 -3.64
CA HIS A 128 8.87 22.44 -2.72
C HIS A 128 8.60 21.81 -1.36
N ILE A 129 9.62 21.73 -0.51
CA ILE A 129 9.49 21.24 0.85
C ILE A 129 8.83 22.31 1.70
N VAL A 130 7.72 21.97 2.33
CA VAL A 130 6.90 22.90 3.12
C VAL A 130 6.77 22.44 4.56
N PRO A 131 6.58 23.38 5.52
CA PRO A 131 6.39 23.02 6.91
C PRO A 131 5.09 22.24 7.12
N HIS A 132 5.03 21.48 8.21
CA HIS A 132 3.90 20.56 8.51
C HIS A 132 2.54 21.24 8.58
N ASP A 133 2.48 22.50 9.01
CA ASP A 133 1.26 23.28 9.10
C ASP A 133 0.79 23.87 7.76
N TYR A 134 1.52 23.67 6.66
CA TYR A 134 1.20 24.24 5.34
C TYR A 134 -0.18 23.82 4.83
N LEU A 135 -0.60 22.58 5.06
CA LEU A 135 -1.93 22.10 4.72
C LEU A 135 -3.01 22.97 5.42
N ALA A 136 -2.89 23.12 6.75
CA ALA A 136 -3.83 23.86 7.56
C ALA A 136 -3.82 25.36 7.23
N GLU A 137 -2.63 25.97 7.18
CA GLU A 137 -2.47 27.42 7.11
C GLU A 137 -2.58 27.95 5.66
N THR A 138 -2.25 27.15 4.67
CA THR A 138 -2.21 27.60 3.28
C THR A 138 -3.25 26.96 2.39
N ILE A 139 -3.43 25.64 2.45
CA ILE A 139 -4.32 24.93 1.52
C ILE A 139 -5.78 25.04 1.97
N LEU A 140 -6.08 24.65 3.21
CA LEU A 140 -7.45 24.56 3.71
C LEU A 140 -8.10 25.94 3.98
N ARG A 141 -7.31 27.03 4.01
CA ARG A 141 -7.82 28.40 4.15
C ARG A 141 -8.13 29.07 2.82
N LYS A 142 -7.73 28.48 1.70
CA LYS A 142 -8.05 29.03 0.36
C LYS A 142 -9.48 28.69 -0.04
N GLU A 143 -10.11 29.61 -0.75
CA GLU A 143 -11.35 29.30 -1.46
C GLU A 143 -11.09 28.23 -2.51
N GLY A 144 -12.01 27.27 -2.64
CA GLY A 144 -11.93 26.20 -3.61
C GLY A 144 -12.25 24.83 -3.01
N VAL A 145 -11.79 23.79 -3.69
CA VAL A 145 -11.97 22.40 -3.29
C VAL A 145 -10.60 21.78 -3.11
N ALA A 146 -10.35 21.22 -1.91
CA ALA A 146 -9.22 20.33 -1.66
C ALA A 146 -9.69 18.88 -1.78
N VAL A 147 -8.97 18.09 -2.58
CA VAL A 147 -9.24 16.65 -2.74
C VAL A 147 -8.17 15.87 -1.99
N ILE A 148 -8.59 15.05 -1.03
CA ILE A 148 -7.71 14.15 -0.29
C ILE A 148 -7.86 12.76 -0.88
N GLU A 149 -6.79 12.23 -1.45
CA GLU A 149 -6.72 10.88 -2.00
C GLU A 149 -5.88 9.99 -1.07
N SER A 150 -6.50 8.92 -0.55
CA SER A 150 -5.80 7.92 0.26
C SER A 150 -5.11 6.87 -0.63
N SER A 151 -4.02 6.32 -0.13
CA SER A 151 -3.32 5.20 -0.77
C SER A 151 -4.10 3.89 -0.61
N HIS A 152 -3.98 3.01 -1.59
CA HIS A 152 -4.52 1.64 -1.56
C HIS A 152 -6.06 1.59 -1.48
N GLY A 153 -6.60 0.76 -0.58
CA GLY A 153 -8.03 0.57 -0.33
C GLY A 153 -8.27 -0.35 0.85
N VAL A 154 -9.51 -0.47 1.28
CA VAL A 154 -9.93 -1.20 2.49
C VAL A 154 -9.45 -2.66 2.48
N LEU A 155 -9.50 -3.36 1.34
CA LEU A 155 -9.14 -4.77 1.25
C LEU A 155 -7.63 -5.03 1.43
N THR A 156 -6.82 -3.99 1.47
CA THR A 156 -5.40 -4.03 1.77
C THR A 156 -5.01 -3.24 3.02
N ASP A 157 -5.98 -2.73 3.78
CA ASP A 157 -5.75 -2.09 5.09
C ASP A 157 -5.06 -3.06 6.05
N ASN A 158 -4.10 -2.60 6.85
CA ASN A 158 -3.33 -3.48 7.74
C ASN A 158 -4.16 -4.11 8.87
N VAL A 159 -5.35 -3.58 9.17
CA VAL A 159 -6.25 -4.10 10.22
C VAL A 159 -7.46 -4.81 9.63
N HIS A 160 -8.06 -4.27 8.56
CA HIS A 160 -9.30 -4.80 7.98
C HIS A 160 -9.11 -5.52 6.64
N GLY A 161 -7.91 -5.48 6.07
CA GLY A 161 -7.58 -6.27 4.88
C GLY A 161 -7.35 -7.75 5.20
N PHE A 162 -6.92 -8.49 4.20
CA PHE A 162 -6.75 -9.95 4.26
C PHE A 162 -5.28 -10.33 4.49
N THR A 163 -4.89 -10.45 5.76
CA THR A 163 -3.54 -10.82 6.20
C THR A 163 -3.13 -12.20 5.66
N PRO A 164 -1.89 -12.36 5.15
CA PRO A 164 -0.76 -11.44 5.22
C PRO A 164 -0.66 -10.46 4.04
N HIS A 165 -1.62 -10.44 3.13
CA HIS A 165 -1.61 -9.69 1.86
C HIS A 165 -2.14 -8.26 2.04
N THR A 166 -1.62 -7.55 3.03
CA THR A 166 -2.03 -6.20 3.42
C THR A 166 -0.89 -5.20 3.28
N SER A 167 -1.24 -3.92 3.21
CA SER A 167 -0.31 -2.82 3.39
C SER A 167 0.17 -2.76 4.85
N ALA A 168 1.29 -2.10 5.10
CA ALA A 168 1.74 -1.82 6.46
C ALA A 168 1.00 -0.65 7.12
N ILE A 169 0.24 0.12 6.34
CA ILE A 169 -0.43 1.35 6.80
C ILE A 169 -1.95 1.19 6.85
N ARG A 170 -2.60 2.12 7.55
CA ARG A 170 -4.05 2.28 7.55
C ARG A 170 -4.48 2.99 6.28
N THR A 171 -5.61 2.56 5.70
CA THR A 171 -6.10 3.07 4.41
C THR A 171 -7.56 3.52 4.45
N LEU A 172 -8.12 3.68 5.65
CA LEU A 172 -9.53 4.04 5.84
C LEU A 172 -9.76 5.56 5.77
N PRO A 173 -10.96 6.03 5.43
CA PRO A 173 -11.34 7.45 5.44
C PRO A 173 -11.08 8.15 6.79
N LYS A 174 -11.08 7.37 7.89
CA LYS A 174 -10.79 7.87 9.24
C LYS A 174 -9.45 8.62 9.33
N GLN A 175 -8.42 8.19 8.59
CA GLN A 175 -7.11 8.84 8.59
C GLN A 175 -7.17 10.22 7.94
N SER A 176 -7.91 10.35 6.84
CA SER A 176 -8.12 11.67 6.20
C SER A 176 -8.96 12.58 7.08
N ARG A 177 -9.93 12.04 7.79
CA ARG A 177 -10.74 12.84 8.75
C ARG A 177 -9.86 13.34 9.90
N GLN A 178 -9.00 12.48 10.47
CA GLN A 178 -8.07 12.87 11.52
C GLN A 178 -7.13 14.00 11.05
N LEU A 179 -6.62 13.92 9.83
CA LEU A 179 -5.80 14.98 9.24
C LEU A 179 -6.53 16.34 9.20
N LEU A 180 -7.82 16.35 8.85
CA LEU A 180 -8.63 17.56 8.82
C LEU A 180 -8.92 18.07 10.24
N ASP A 181 -9.19 17.18 11.19
CA ASP A 181 -9.46 17.53 12.59
C ASP A 181 -8.19 18.12 13.22
N ASP A 182 -7.02 17.54 12.99
CA ASP A 182 -5.72 18.03 13.46
C ASP A 182 -5.38 19.42 12.86
N ALA A 183 -5.80 19.65 11.60
CA ALA A 183 -5.69 20.95 10.94
C ALA A 183 -6.74 21.99 11.41
N GLY A 184 -7.66 21.60 12.30
CA GLY A 184 -8.75 22.48 12.77
C GLY A 184 -9.76 22.85 11.68
N TYR A 185 -9.93 22.01 10.65
CA TYR A 185 -10.85 22.29 9.55
C TYR A 185 -12.30 22.09 9.96
N THR A 186 -13.11 23.12 9.79
CA THR A 186 -14.55 23.14 10.16
C THR A 186 -15.49 23.28 8.95
N GLY A 187 -14.94 23.25 7.74
CA GLY A 187 -15.71 23.36 6.50
C GLY A 187 -16.45 22.08 6.13
N GLN A 188 -17.14 22.13 5.01
CA GLN A 188 -17.87 20.97 4.47
C GLN A 188 -16.86 19.88 4.01
N VAL A 189 -17.16 18.62 4.33
CA VAL A 189 -16.42 17.46 3.86
C VAL A 189 -17.38 16.53 3.12
N VAL A 190 -16.99 16.12 1.92
CA VAL A 190 -17.73 15.17 1.09
C VAL A 190 -16.88 13.90 0.98
N ASN A 191 -17.43 12.76 1.40
CA ASN A 191 -16.78 11.46 1.33
C ASN A 191 -17.23 10.71 0.09
N LEU A 192 -16.33 10.50 -0.86
CA LEU A 192 -16.60 9.73 -2.07
C LEU A 192 -15.89 8.37 -1.98
N GLY A 193 -16.68 7.30 -2.01
CA GLY A 193 -16.17 5.96 -2.28
C GLY A 193 -15.77 5.85 -3.75
N VAL A 194 -14.63 5.24 -4.04
CA VAL A 194 -14.19 5.00 -5.42
C VAL A 194 -13.97 3.51 -5.61
N THR A 195 -14.60 2.93 -6.63
CA THR A 195 -14.36 1.56 -7.06
C THR A 195 -14.22 1.48 -8.58
N ARG A 196 -13.67 0.39 -9.08
CA ARG A 196 -13.67 0.10 -10.52
C ARG A 196 -14.93 -0.65 -10.90
N ALA A 197 -15.32 -0.62 -12.16
CA ALA A 197 -16.44 -1.39 -12.69
C ALA A 197 -16.18 -2.92 -12.67
N TYR A 198 -14.95 -3.32 -12.45
CA TYR A 198 -14.53 -4.71 -12.30
C TYR A 198 -13.45 -4.84 -11.22
N ALA A 199 -13.32 -6.03 -10.64
CA ALA A 199 -12.33 -6.27 -9.61
C ALA A 199 -10.93 -6.45 -10.22
N VAL A 200 -9.91 -5.90 -9.54
CA VAL A 200 -8.49 -6.10 -9.87
C VAL A 200 -7.72 -6.35 -8.59
N ARG A 201 -6.84 -7.33 -8.62
CA ARG A 201 -5.89 -7.58 -7.54
C ARG A 201 -4.48 -7.79 -8.08
N HIS A 202 -3.54 -7.03 -7.54
CA HIS A 202 -2.12 -7.21 -7.78
C HIS A 202 -1.56 -8.21 -6.76
N GLY A 203 -0.91 -9.26 -7.27
CA GLY A 203 -0.24 -10.26 -6.45
C GLY A 203 -1.16 -11.26 -5.76
N ALA A 204 -0.62 -11.88 -4.70
CA ALA A 204 -1.28 -12.93 -3.94
C ALA A 204 -2.45 -12.42 -3.07
N GLY A 205 -3.16 -13.36 -2.44
CA GLY A 205 -4.29 -13.11 -1.56
C GLY A 205 -5.65 -13.40 -2.19
N PRO A 206 -6.73 -13.32 -1.40
CA PRO A 206 -8.07 -13.67 -1.81
C PRO A 206 -8.56 -12.89 -3.03
N PHE A 207 -9.15 -13.57 -3.98
CA PHE A 207 -9.74 -12.97 -5.17
C PHE A 207 -10.86 -13.88 -5.72
N PRO A 208 -12.02 -13.95 -5.04
CA PRO A 208 -13.08 -14.91 -5.34
C PRO A 208 -13.65 -14.79 -6.75
N THR A 209 -13.70 -13.59 -7.33
CA THR A 209 -14.24 -13.32 -8.66
C THR A 209 -13.19 -13.34 -9.77
N GLY A 210 -11.97 -13.78 -9.46
CA GLY A 210 -10.86 -13.86 -10.42
C GLY A 210 -11.20 -14.80 -11.60
N ASP A 211 -10.97 -14.29 -12.81
CA ASP A 211 -11.18 -15.03 -14.06
C ASP A 211 -10.01 -14.77 -15.00
N THR A 212 -9.22 -15.81 -15.27
CA THR A 212 -8.03 -15.71 -16.12
C THR A 212 -8.34 -15.34 -17.57
N THR A 213 -9.44 -15.81 -18.11
CA THR A 213 -9.80 -15.56 -19.50
C THR A 213 -10.42 -14.18 -19.66
N ARG A 214 -11.45 -13.89 -18.89
CA ARG A 214 -12.15 -12.61 -18.92
C ARG A 214 -11.26 -11.48 -18.38
N GLY A 215 -10.44 -11.77 -17.37
CA GLY A 215 -9.54 -10.81 -16.76
C GLY A 215 -8.57 -10.17 -17.76
N ARG A 216 -8.09 -10.90 -18.75
CA ARG A 216 -7.25 -10.36 -19.83
C ARG A 216 -8.00 -9.37 -20.73
N HIS A 217 -9.29 -9.57 -20.95
CA HIS A 217 -10.12 -8.64 -21.71
C HIS A 217 -10.45 -7.37 -20.91
N LEU A 218 -10.78 -7.54 -19.63
CA LEU A 218 -11.10 -6.44 -18.72
C LEU A 218 -9.87 -5.56 -18.42
N HIS A 219 -8.69 -6.17 -18.32
CA HIS A 219 -7.47 -5.47 -17.98
C HIS A 219 -6.35 -5.77 -18.99
N PRO A 220 -6.48 -5.29 -20.24
CA PRO A 220 -5.49 -5.54 -21.28
C PRO A 220 -4.14 -4.94 -20.91
N GLY A 221 -3.06 -5.69 -21.16
CA GLY A 221 -1.72 -5.28 -20.79
C GLY A 221 -1.38 -5.49 -19.30
N SER A 222 -2.23 -6.19 -18.54
CA SER A 222 -1.95 -6.53 -17.15
C SER A 222 -0.61 -7.25 -16.97
N GLU A 223 -0.21 -8.06 -17.94
CA GLU A 223 1.07 -8.79 -17.93
C GLU A 223 2.29 -7.85 -17.85
N SER A 224 2.19 -6.62 -18.41
CA SER A 224 3.23 -5.60 -18.29
C SER A 224 3.34 -4.98 -16.90
N GLN A 225 2.35 -5.24 -16.03
CA GLN A 225 2.29 -4.79 -14.65
C GLN A 225 2.66 -5.90 -13.66
N ASP A 226 2.95 -7.11 -14.15
CA ASP A 226 3.45 -8.19 -13.32
C ASP A 226 4.77 -7.77 -12.69
N ASN A 227 4.87 -8.04 -11.39
CA ASN A 227 6.05 -7.69 -10.62
C ASN A 227 6.68 -8.95 -10.05
N ARG A 228 8.01 -9.02 -10.09
CA ARG A 228 8.77 -10.19 -9.64
C ARG A 228 8.46 -10.60 -8.20
N TYR A 229 8.27 -9.63 -7.32
CA TYR A 229 8.02 -9.85 -5.90
C TYR A 229 6.52 -9.89 -5.58
N GLN A 230 5.72 -9.10 -6.26
CA GLN A 230 4.29 -9.04 -6.06
C GLN A 230 3.53 -10.16 -6.78
N GLY A 231 4.04 -10.62 -7.93
CA GLY A 231 3.39 -11.59 -8.77
C GLY A 231 2.47 -10.98 -9.82
N GLN A 232 1.51 -11.77 -10.30
CA GLN A 232 0.64 -11.43 -11.42
C GLN A 232 -0.49 -10.48 -11.03
N VAL A 233 -0.90 -9.66 -11.99
CA VAL A 233 -2.14 -8.88 -11.90
C VAL A 233 -3.31 -9.75 -12.34
N ARG A 234 -4.32 -9.84 -11.48
CA ARG A 234 -5.55 -10.62 -11.72
C ARG A 234 -6.74 -9.69 -11.83
N ALA A 235 -7.67 -10.00 -12.74
CA ALA A 235 -8.92 -9.26 -12.89
C ALA A 235 -10.11 -10.21 -12.98
N GLY A 236 -11.32 -9.71 -12.71
CA GLY A 236 -12.54 -10.49 -12.71
C GLY A 236 -13.79 -9.61 -12.54
N ALA A 237 -14.96 -10.24 -12.40
CA ALA A 237 -16.20 -9.54 -12.17
C ALA A 237 -16.14 -8.64 -10.92
N LEU A 238 -16.89 -7.55 -10.88
CA LEU A 238 -17.04 -6.73 -9.69
C LEU A 238 -17.56 -7.59 -8.53
N ASP A 239 -16.83 -7.58 -7.41
CA ASP A 239 -17.20 -8.35 -6.23
C ASP A 239 -18.05 -7.51 -5.27
N GLY A 240 -19.35 -7.72 -5.31
CA GLY A 240 -20.32 -7.02 -4.47
C GLY A 240 -20.23 -7.41 -2.99
N VAL A 241 -19.79 -8.64 -2.67
CA VAL A 241 -19.59 -9.08 -1.28
C VAL A 241 -18.44 -8.32 -0.65
N LEU A 242 -17.29 -8.28 -1.34
CA LEU A 242 -16.13 -7.52 -0.88
C LEU A 242 -16.37 -6.01 -0.88
N LEU A 243 -17.13 -5.49 -1.84
CA LEU A 243 -17.49 -4.07 -1.86
C LEU A 243 -18.37 -3.69 -0.65
N ARG A 244 -19.39 -4.49 -0.33
CA ARG A 244 -20.23 -4.27 0.87
C ARG A 244 -19.42 -4.39 2.15
N TYR A 245 -18.51 -5.36 2.23
CA TYR A 245 -17.56 -5.45 3.34
C TYR A 245 -16.75 -4.16 3.50
N ALA A 246 -16.16 -3.66 2.42
CA ALA A 246 -15.36 -2.43 2.44
C ALA A 246 -16.18 -1.21 2.89
N ILE A 247 -17.42 -1.07 2.40
CA ILE A 247 -18.34 -0.01 2.82
C ILE A 247 -18.64 -0.13 4.31
N ASN A 248 -18.95 -1.34 4.80
CA ASN A 248 -19.27 -1.58 6.20
C ASN A 248 -18.09 -1.29 7.14
N VAL A 249 -16.87 -1.64 6.74
CA VAL A 249 -15.62 -1.28 7.45
C VAL A 249 -15.48 0.24 7.61
N CYS A 250 -15.91 1.00 6.63
CA CYS A 250 -15.85 2.47 6.66
C CYS A 250 -16.99 3.13 7.44
N GLY A 251 -17.88 2.37 8.06
CA GLY A 251 -19.01 2.89 8.84
C GLY A 251 -20.39 2.72 8.17
N GLY A 252 -20.46 1.94 7.09
CA GLY A 252 -21.67 1.63 6.35
C GLY A 252 -21.98 2.63 5.23
N PRO A 253 -23.11 2.43 4.52
CA PRO A 253 -23.49 3.26 3.39
C PRO A 253 -23.64 4.75 3.71
N THR A 254 -24.07 5.07 4.92
CA THR A 254 -24.29 6.45 5.38
C THR A 254 -23.00 7.21 5.66
N ALA A 255 -21.84 6.53 5.67
CA ALA A 255 -20.52 7.17 5.79
C ALA A 255 -20.06 7.81 4.49
N PHE A 256 -20.75 7.60 3.39
CA PHE A 256 -20.42 8.11 2.06
C PHE A 256 -21.53 9.00 1.52
N ASP A 257 -21.15 10.11 0.91
CA ASP A 257 -22.04 11.00 0.16
C ASP A 257 -22.28 10.50 -1.27
N GLY A 258 -21.40 9.62 -1.77
CA GLY A 258 -21.54 9.01 -3.08
C GLY A 258 -20.53 7.90 -3.35
N LEU A 259 -20.79 7.14 -4.41
CA LEU A 259 -19.90 6.10 -4.93
C LEU A 259 -19.59 6.39 -6.39
N ALA A 260 -18.32 6.65 -6.69
CA ALA A 260 -17.82 6.78 -8.06
C ALA A 260 -17.36 5.43 -8.57
N VAL A 261 -17.91 4.99 -9.69
CA VAL A 261 -17.50 3.77 -10.38
C VAL A 261 -16.72 4.15 -11.64
N THR A 262 -15.48 3.73 -11.71
CA THR A 262 -14.54 4.07 -12.79
C THR A 262 -14.32 2.90 -13.74
N TRP A 263 -13.62 3.11 -14.85
CA TRP A 263 -13.18 2.07 -15.81
C TRP A 263 -14.34 1.38 -16.57
N PHE A 264 -15.44 2.07 -16.79
CA PHE A 264 -16.54 1.58 -17.61
C PHE A 264 -16.19 1.46 -19.10
N ASP A 265 -15.18 2.14 -19.57
CA ASP A 265 -14.64 2.01 -20.92
C ASP A 265 -14.16 0.57 -21.20
N GLN A 266 -13.60 -0.10 -20.20
CA GLN A 266 -13.17 -1.50 -20.30
C GLN A 266 -14.40 -2.44 -20.37
N ILE A 267 -15.43 -2.18 -19.57
CA ILE A 267 -16.69 -2.94 -19.62
C ILE A 267 -17.34 -2.81 -21.00
N LYS A 268 -17.30 -1.62 -21.62
CA LYS A 268 -17.80 -1.42 -22.97
C LYS A 268 -17.08 -2.29 -24.01
N ARG A 269 -15.80 -2.57 -23.81
CA ARG A 269 -15.02 -3.47 -24.69
C ARG A 269 -15.36 -4.96 -24.45
N ASP A 270 -15.56 -5.34 -23.19
CA ASP A 270 -15.93 -6.69 -22.80
C ASP A 270 -17.39 -7.05 -23.21
N GLY A 271 -18.25 -6.03 -23.29
CA GLY A 271 -19.64 -6.16 -23.75
C GLY A 271 -20.64 -6.49 -22.65
N GLU A 272 -20.21 -6.89 -21.47
CA GLU A 272 -21.07 -7.28 -20.36
C GLU A 272 -20.52 -6.84 -19.01
N TRP A 273 -21.35 -6.22 -18.17
CA TRP A 273 -21.00 -5.86 -16.80
C TRP A 273 -21.52 -6.92 -15.83
N LEU A 274 -20.60 -7.68 -15.23
CA LEU A 274 -20.91 -8.72 -14.25
C LEU A 274 -20.63 -8.24 -12.82
N LEU A 275 -21.59 -8.55 -11.95
CA LEU A 275 -21.50 -8.33 -10.50
C LEU A 275 -21.70 -9.66 -9.78
N CYS A 276 -20.75 -10.04 -8.93
CA CYS A 276 -20.93 -11.12 -7.97
C CYS A 276 -21.72 -10.59 -6.76
N ASP A 277 -22.98 -10.96 -6.65
CA ASP A 277 -23.86 -10.50 -5.58
C ASP A 277 -23.71 -11.32 -4.30
N ARG A 278 -23.43 -12.62 -4.41
CA ARG A 278 -23.24 -13.54 -3.29
C ARG A 278 -22.26 -14.67 -3.65
N TYR A 279 -21.62 -15.24 -2.65
CA TYR A 279 -20.87 -16.47 -2.82
C TYR A 279 -21.79 -17.68 -2.64
N GLY A 280 -21.48 -18.78 -3.33
CA GLY A 280 -22.19 -20.06 -3.24
C GLY A 280 -21.51 -21.05 -2.28
N GLY A 281 -22.22 -22.14 -1.96
CA GLY A 281 -21.70 -23.22 -1.12
C GLY A 281 -21.90 -23.01 0.38
N GLU A 282 -21.22 -23.82 1.19
CA GLU A 282 -21.20 -23.67 2.65
C GLU A 282 -20.22 -22.53 3.01
N LEU A 283 -20.77 -21.49 3.62
CA LEU A 283 -19.99 -20.34 4.09
C LEU A 283 -19.64 -20.53 5.56
N ASP A 284 -18.37 -20.27 5.92
CA ASP A 284 -17.92 -20.32 7.32
C ASP A 284 -18.70 -19.30 8.17
N PRO A 285 -19.51 -19.74 9.16
CA PRO A 285 -20.30 -18.82 10.00
C PRO A 285 -19.44 -17.91 10.89
N ALA A 286 -18.16 -18.19 11.05
CA ALA A 286 -17.24 -17.30 11.75
C ALA A 286 -16.86 -16.09 10.89
N ALA A 287 -16.81 -16.25 9.56
CA ALA A 287 -16.48 -15.18 8.62
C ALA A 287 -17.71 -14.53 7.99
N PHE A 288 -18.82 -15.28 7.84
CA PHE A 288 -20.02 -14.80 7.16
C PHE A 288 -21.25 -14.71 8.06
N THR A 289 -22.14 -13.81 7.73
CA THR A 289 -23.51 -13.77 8.29
C THR A 289 -24.39 -14.82 7.62
N PRO A 290 -25.57 -15.15 8.21
CA PRO A 290 -26.54 -16.03 7.54
C PRO A 290 -27.02 -15.52 6.16
N GLN A 291 -26.87 -14.22 5.91
CA GLN A 291 -27.23 -13.59 4.63
C GLN A 291 -26.06 -13.64 3.60
N GLY A 292 -24.91 -14.22 3.97
CA GLY A 292 -23.75 -14.32 3.10
C GLY A 292 -22.89 -13.07 3.01
N GLU A 293 -23.07 -12.12 3.96
CA GLU A 293 -22.22 -10.95 4.07
C GLU A 293 -20.99 -11.24 4.92
N LEU A 294 -19.83 -10.71 4.56
CA LEU A 294 -18.63 -10.79 5.39
C LEU A 294 -18.82 -10.01 6.71
N ARG A 295 -18.48 -10.65 7.80
CA ARG A 295 -18.56 -10.04 9.13
C ARG A 295 -17.46 -9.00 9.31
N VAL A 296 -17.85 -7.76 9.55
CA VAL A 296 -16.93 -6.70 9.97
C VAL A 296 -16.73 -6.77 11.47
N ARG A 297 -15.47 -6.77 11.90
CA ARG A 297 -15.10 -6.69 13.31
C ARG A 297 -14.29 -5.43 13.56
N GLN A 298 -14.57 -4.78 14.67
CA GLN A 298 -13.80 -3.64 15.12
C GLN A 298 -12.44 -4.16 15.63
N GLU A 299 -11.35 -3.68 15.06
CA GLU A 299 -9.97 -4.08 15.43
C GLU A 299 -9.73 -5.60 15.47
N PRO A 300 -9.91 -6.31 14.35
CA PRO A 300 -9.72 -7.76 14.32
C PRO A 300 -8.29 -8.15 14.68
N THR A 301 -8.14 -9.22 15.45
CA THR A 301 -6.83 -9.83 15.73
C THR A 301 -6.25 -10.48 14.47
N GLU A 302 -4.95 -10.80 14.47
CA GLU A 302 -4.30 -11.52 13.36
C GLU A 302 -5.00 -12.85 13.05
N ALA A 303 -5.42 -13.59 14.09
CA ALA A 303 -6.17 -14.84 13.93
C ALA A 303 -7.52 -14.63 13.21
N GLN A 304 -8.21 -13.54 13.52
CA GLN A 304 -9.48 -13.20 12.86
C GLN A 304 -9.28 -12.75 11.41
N GLN A 305 -8.18 -12.05 11.12
CA GLN A 305 -7.80 -11.69 9.75
C GLN A 305 -7.42 -12.92 8.93
N ALA A 306 -6.65 -13.84 9.51
CA ALA A 306 -6.29 -15.10 8.86
C ALA A 306 -7.53 -15.95 8.54
N LEU A 307 -8.51 -16.01 9.46
CA LEU A 307 -9.78 -16.68 9.23
C LEU A 307 -10.56 -16.08 8.05
N LEU A 308 -10.67 -14.75 7.99
CA LEU A 308 -11.33 -14.06 6.86
C LEU A 308 -10.62 -14.34 5.54
N THR A 309 -9.29 -14.38 5.55
CA THR A 309 -8.49 -14.69 4.37
C THR A 309 -8.69 -16.13 3.89
N ALA A 310 -8.76 -17.07 4.82
CA ALA A 310 -8.95 -18.49 4.50
C ALA A 310 -10.38 -18.82 4.02
N ALA A 311 -11.37 -18.00 4.40
CA ALA A 311 -12.76 -18.16 4.02
C ALA A 311 -13.08 -17.61 2.61
N LEU A 312 -12.13 -16.93 1.96
CA LEU A 312 -12.24 -16.29 0.65
C LEU A 312 -11.36 -16.98 -0.38
#